data_3d639e1f87b4963eba45a16dac899880
#
_entry.id   3d639e1f87b4963eba45a16dac899880
#
_cell.length_a   1.000
_cell.length_b   1.000
_cell.length_c   1.000
_cell.angle_alpha   90.00
_cell.angle_beta   90.00
_cell.angle_gamma   90.00
#
_symmetry.space_group_name_H-M   'P 1'
#
loop_
_entity.id
_entity.type
_entity.pdbx_description
1 polymer ?
#
loop_
_entity_poly.entity_id
_entity_poly.type
_entity_poly.pdbx_seq_one_letter_code
_entity_poly.pdbx_strand_id
1 'polypeptide(L)'
;VIEAVEALLQHWGERCRGGLAMPGALGSSPLAVAMQYGGMVPTSGSGSMGLAGAVDRVADEVDAALGAIKQAGLEQDRQLARAWRQAGHTSRPPFCLETQLVKLAMVRYLPDPIPTVAQQMRRVRIRSERTYHERVQQLHERVRAELERRAQLQRGQSARRVA
;
A
#
# COMPACT_ATOMS: atom_id res chain seq x y z
N VAL A 1 3.35 5.67 17.73
CA VAL A 1 3.36 4.52 16.81
C VAL A 1 2.53 3.40 17.40
N ILE A 2 1.62 2.81 16.61
CA ILE A 2 0.80 1.67 17.04
C ILE A 2 1.54 0.41 16.55
N GLU A 3 2.16 -0.33 17.47
CA GLU A 3 3.05 -1.47 17.15
C GLU A 3 2.38 -2.52 16.25
N ALA A 4 1.13 -2.87 16.53
CA ALA A 4 0.40 -3.83 15.72
C ALA A 4 0.22 -3.37 14.26
N VAL A 5 -0.05 -2.08 14.04
CA VAL A 5 -0.20 -1.51 12.69
C VAL A 5 1.16 -1.38 12.01
N GLU A 6 2.22 -1.03 12.75
CA GLU A 6 3.59 -1.03 12.24
C GLU A 6 3.97 -2.42 11.70
N ALA A 7 3.70 -3.48 12.48
CA ALA A 7 3.96 -4.86 12.05
C ALA A 7 3.17 -5.24 10.78
N LEU A 8 1.90 -4.85 10.69
CA LEU A 8 1.07 -5.10 9.50
C LEU A 8 1.62 -4.38 8.26
N LEU A 9 2.05 -3.12 8.40
CA LEU A 9 2.62 -2.34 7.30
C LEU A 9 4.00 -2.85 6.88
N GLN A 10 4.82 -3.35 7.81
CA GLN A 10 6.09 -4.01 7.51
C GLN A 10 5.84 -5.29 6.73
N HIS A 11 4.94 -6.16 7.19
CA HIS A 11 4.56 -7.38 6.51
C HIS A 11 4.04 -7.12 5.09
N TRP A 12 3.14 -6.13 4.92
CA TRP A 12 2.69 -5.69 3.60
C TRP A 12 3.84 -5.24 2.71
N GLY A 13 4.78 -4.45 3.23
CA GLY A 13 5.94 -3.99 2.51
C GLY A 13 6.86 -5.14 2.08
N GLU A 14 7.11 -6.10 2.96
CA GLU A 14 7.89 -7.30 2.68
C GLU A 14 7.26 -8.15 1.57
N ARG A 15 5.95 -8.35 1.63
CA ARG A 15 5.24 -9.06 0.58
C ARG A 15 5.31 -8.34 -0.77
N CYS A 16 5.13 -7.01 -0.79
CA CYS A 16 5.28 -6.23 -2.02
C CYS A 16 6.68 -6.35 -2.63
N ARG A 17 7.71 -6.42 -1.79
CA ARG A 17 9.11 -6.65 -2.22
C ARG A 17 9.33 -8.10 -2.66
N GLY A 18 8.83 -9.06 -1.90
CA GLY A 18 8.96 -10.49 -2.18
C GLY A 18 8.29 -10.92 -3.49
N GLY A 19 7.18 -10.28 -3.84
CA GLY A 19 6.55 -10.45 -5.16
C GLY A 19 7.41 -9.92 -6.32
N LEU A 20 8.32 -9.00 -6.03
CA LEU A 20 9.34 -8.49 -6.97
C LEU A 20 10.66 -9.28 -6.89
N ALA A 21 10.90 -9.98 -5.77
CA ALA A 21 12.12 -10.71 -5.47
C ALA A 21 12.00 -12.24 -5.70
N MET A 22 11.13 -12.66 -6.61
CA MET A 22 11.34 -13.99 -7.20
C MET A 22 12.71 -13.98 -7.87
N PRO A 23 13.68 -14.83 -7.46
CA PRO A 23 14.91 -14.99 -8.20
C PRO A 23 14.55 -15.45 -9.61
N GLY A 24 14.66 -14.55 -10.58
CA GLY A 24 14.22 -14.77 -11.97
C GLY A 24 13.09 -13.86 -12.45
N ALA A 25 12.44 -13.08 -11.61
CA ALA A 25 11.39 -12.13 -12.01
C ALA A 25 11.96 -10.74 -12.35
N LEU A 26 13.18 -10.66 -12.81
CA LEU A 26 13.65 -9.51 -13.58
C LEU A 26 12.90 -9.52 -14.91
N GLY A 27 11.72 -8.86 -14.93
CA GLY A 27 11.02 -8.61 -16.18
C GLY A 27 10.80 -9.85 -17.05
N SER A 28 10.49 -10.99 -16.44
CA SER A 28 10.24 -12.23 -17.19
C SER A 28 8.99 -12.02 -18.02
N SER A 29 9.18 -11.63 -19.29
CA SER A 29 8.11 -11.75 -20.26
C SER A 29 7.59 -13.19 -20.23
N PRO A 30 6.31 -13.46 -20.56
CA PRO A 30 5.79 -14.82 -20.66
C PRO A 30 6.70 -15.74 -21.50
N LEU A 31 7.43 -15.16 -22.47
CA LEU A 31 8.41 -15.83 -23.29
C LEU A 31 9.66 -16.25 -22.49
N ALA A 32 10.17 -15.40 -21.59
CA ALA A 32 11.33 -15.74 -20.76
C ALA A 32 11.00 -16.87 -19.77
N VAL A 33 9.78 -16.86 -19.21
CA VAL A 33 9.26 -17.96 -18.38
C VAL A 33 9.14 -19.25 -19.19
N ALA A 34 8.59 -19.20 -20.39
CA ALA A 34 8.49 -20.35 -21.29
C ALA A 34 9.88 -20.90 -21.67
N MET A 35 10.86 -20.04 -21.91
CA MET A 35 12.24 -20.45 -22.21
C MET A 35 12.92 -21.10 -20.99
N GLN A 36 12.68 -20.61 -19.77
CA GLN A 36 13.23 -21.15 -18.54
C GLN A 36 12.69 -22.57 -18.23
N TYR A 37 11.48 -22.87 -18.64
CA TYR A 37 10.83 -24.18 -18.47
C TYR A 37 10.83 -25.03 -19.76
N GLY A 38 11.74 -24.76 -20.69
CA GLY A 38 11.90 -25.58 -21.92
C GLY A 38 10.65 -25.62 -22.82
N GLY A 39 9.85 -24.54 -22.81
CA GLY A 39 8.62 -24.45 -23.62
C GLY A 39 7.39 -25.10 -22.97
N MET A 40 7.54 -25.81 -21.86
CA MET A 40 6.40 -26.32 -21.08
C MET A 40 6.01 -25.31 -20.03
N VAL A 41 4.98 -24.52 -20.30
CA VAL A 41 4.29 -23.78 -19.25
C VAL A 41 3.62 -24.82 -18.34
N PRO A 42 3.91 -24.90 -17.04
CA PRO A 42 3.20 -25.81 -16.15
C PRO A 42 1.73 -25.40 -16.15
N THR A 43 0.93 -26.10 -16.96
CA THR A 43 -0.52 -26.07 -16.82
C THR A 43 -0.81 -26.66 -15.44
N SER A 44 -1.56 -25.91 -14.64
CA SER A 44 -1.95 -26.22 -13.29
C SER A 44 -2.57 -27.61 -13.14
N GLY A 45 -1.69 -28.61 -13.10
CA GLY A 45 -2.02 -29.92 -12.58
C GLY A 45 -2.11 -29.79 -11.07
N SER A 46 -3.16 -30.33 -10.50
CA SER A 46 -3.50 -30.48 -9.09
C SER A 46 -2.41 -31.19 -8.28
N GLY A 47 -1.23 -30.62 -8.21
CA GLY A 47 -0.11 -31.17 -7.49
C GLY A 47 0.72 -30.03 -6.91
N SER A 48 0.57 -29.80 -5.61
CA SER A 48 1.55 -29.07 -4.79
C SER A 48 2.07 -27.78 -5.41
N MET A 49 1.18 -26.86 -5.69
CA MET A 49 1.53 -25.44 -5.72
C MET A 49 1.92 -25.09 -4.28
N GLY A 50 3.16 -25.40 -3.94
CA GLY A 50 3.74 -24.98 -2.69
C GLY A 50 3.54 -23.49 -2.55
N LEU A 51 2.86 -23.09 -1.52
CA LEU A 51 2.89 -21.83 -0.76
C LEU A 51 3.12 -20.47 -1.52
N ALA A 52 3.56 -20.45 -2.77
CA ALA A 52 3.74 -19.25 -3.57
C ALA A 52 2.42 -18.59 -4.02
N GLY A 53 1.29 -19.25 -3.83
CA GLY A 53 -0.05 -18.74 -4.13
C GLY A 53 -0.97 -18.68 -2.92
N ALA A 54 -0.48 -18.91 -1.71
CA ALA A 54 -1.26 -18.65 -0.52
C ALA A 54 -1.65 -17.18 -0.50
N VAL A 55 -2.93 -16.92 -0.69
CA VAL A 55 -3.51 -15.58 -0.60
C VAL A 55 -3.17 -15.04 0.78
N ASP A 56 -2.23 -14.11 0.85
CA ASP A 56 -1.88 -13.44 2.10
C ASP A 56 -2.95 -12.39 2.40
N ARG A 57 -4.03 -12.88 3.02
CA ARG A 57 -5.20 -12.05 3.33
C ARG A 57 -4.84 -10.84 4.17
N VAL A 58 -3.81 -10.93 5.00
CA VAL A 58 -3.39 -9.82 5.86
C VAL A 58 -2.80 -8.70 5.02
N ALA A 59 -1.85 -9.03 4.15
CA ALA A 59 -1.26 -8.02 3.26
C ALA A 59 -2.30 -7.48 2.26
N ASP A 60 -3.21 -8.31 1.75
CA ASP A 60 -4.29 -7.88 0.85
C ASP A 60 -5.26 -6.91 1.54
N GLU A 61 -5.59 -7.14 2.82
CA GLU A 61 -6.44 -6.20 3.58
C GLU A 61 -5.73 -4.87 3.86
N VAL A 62 -4.43 -4.90 4.14
CA VAL A 62 -3.63 -3.66 4.29
C VAL A 62 -3.55 -2.90 2.97
N ASP A 63 -3.30 -3.58 1.85
CA ASP A 63 -3.27 -2.98 0.52
C ASP A 63 -4.62 -2.34 0.17
N ALA A 64 -5.70 -3.05 0.43
CA ALA A 64 -7.05 -2.55 0.21
C ALA A 64 -7.40 -1.35 1.13
N ALA A 65 -6.91 -1.33 2.38
CA ALA A 65 -7.07 -0.20 3.28
C ALA A 65 -6.29 1.04 2.78
N LEU A 66 -5.04 0.86 2.37
CA LEU A 66 -4.23 1.93 1.77
C LEU A 66 -4.84 2.41 0.44
N GLY A 67 -5.39 1.51 -0.36
CA GLY A 67 -6.13 1.83 -1.58
C GLY A 67 -7.35 2.72 -1.31
N ALA A 68 -8.13 2.41 -0.28
CA ALA A 68 -9.30 3.22 0.12
C ALA A 68 -8.88 4.63 0.60
N ILE A 69 -7.84 4.72 1.42
CA ILE A 69 -7.27 6.01 1.86
C ILE A 69 -6.79 6.82 0.66
N LYS A 70 -6.11 6.17 -0.30
CA LYS A 70 -5.64 6.80 -1.54
C LYS A 70 -6.79 7.36 -2.38
N GLN A 71 -7.87 6.62 -2.54
CA GLN A 71 -9.05 7.09 -3.32
C GLN A 71 -9.71 8.29 -2.66
N ALA A 72 -9.89 8.26 -1.33
CA ALA A 72 -10.38 9.40 -0.57
C ALA A 72 -9.47 10.63 -0.73
N GLY A 73 -8.15 10.43 -0.68
CA GLY A 73 -7.16 11.49 -0.89
C GLY A 73 -7.21 12.08 -2.29
N LEU A 74 -7.34 11.26 -3.32
CA LEU A 74 -7.45 11.74 -4.71
C LEU A 74 -8.69 12.61 -4.93
N GLU A 75 -9.81 12.27 -4.31
CA GLU A 75 -11.03 13.07 -4.41
C GLU A 75 -10.86 14.42 -3.69
N GLN A 76 -10.28 14.43 -2.50
CA GLN A 76 -9.97 15.67 -1.79
C GLN A 76 -8.97 16.55 -2.57
N ASP A 77 -7.92 15.95 -3.14
CA ASP A 77 -6.94 16.68 -3.97
C ASP A 77 -7.61 17.33 -5.20
N ARG A 78 -8.57 16.65 -5.82
CA ARG A 78 -9.36 17.23 -6.93
C ARG A 78 -10.18 18.45 -6.48
N GLN A 79 -10.83 18.35 -5.31
CA GLN A 79 -11.60 19.46 -4.74
C GLN A 79 -10.70 20.63 -4.37
N LEU A 80 -9.57 20.37 -3.70
CA LEU A 80 -8.57 21.38 -3.38
C LEU A 80 -8.01 22.06 -4.63
N ALA A 81 -7.70 21.28 -5.68
CA ALA A 81 -7.19 21.84 -6.93
C ALA A 81 -8.21 22.72 -7.66
N ARG A 82 -9.51 22.41 -7.55
CA ARG A 82 -10.58 23.28 -8.09
C ARG A 82 -10.67 24.57 -7.30
N ALA A 83 -10.74 24.49 -5.97
CA ALA A 83 -10.79 25.65 -5.09
C ALA A 83 -9.56 26.55 -5.26
N TRP A 84 -8.36 25.95 -5.36
CA TRP A 84 -7.12 26.67 -5.55
C TRP A 84 -7.10 27.49 -6.85
N ARG A 85 -7.57 26.90 -7.95
CA ARG A 85 -7.70 27.58 -9.24
C ARG A 85 -8.75 28.69 -9.22
N GLN A 86 -9.90 28.45 -8.54
CA GLN A 86 -10.95 29.45 -8.37
C GLN A 86 -10.48 30.67 -7.55
N ALA A 87 -9.56 30.46 -6.60
CA ALA A 87 -8.93 31.51 -5.84
C ALA A 87 -7.81 32.27 -6.62
N GLY A 88 -7.61 31.96 -7.89
CA GLY A 88 -6.64 32.68 -8.75
C GLY A 88 -5.17 32.26 -8.53
N HIS A 89 -4.90 31.17 -7.78
CA HIS A 89 -3.52 30.72 -7.58
C HIS A 89 -2.98 30.04 -8.83
N THR A 90 -1.77 30.43 -9.26
CA THR A 90 -1.05 29.84 -10.39
C THR A 90 -0.11 28.70 -9.97
N SER A 91 0.24 28.63 -8.68
CA SER A 91 1.10 27.58 -8.13
C SER A 91 0.37 26.25 -7.97
N ARG A 92 1.15 25.16 -7.86
CA ARG A 92 0.59 23.83 -7.62
C ARG A 92 -0.09 23.77 -6.24
N PRO A 93 -1.34 23.25 -6.15
CA PRO A 93 -2.02 23.06 -4.87
C PRO A 93 -1.25 22.09 -3.96
N PRO A 94 -1.32 22.27 -2.65
CA PRO A 94 -0.79 21.30 -1.70
C PRO A 94 -1.58 19.99 -1.78
N PHE A 95 -0.92 18.86 -1.54
CA PHE A 95 -1.60 17.58 -1.38
C PHE A 95 -2.37 17.54 -0.06
N CYS A 96 -3.54 16.87 -0.07
CA CYS A 96 -4.27 16.60 1.15
C CYS A 96 -3.50 15.65 2.08
N LEU A 97 -3.99 15.52 3.31
CA LEU A 97 -3.34 14.68 4.31
C LEU A 97 -3.30 13.21 3.88
N GLU A 98 -4.41 12.67 3.39
CA GLU A 98 -4.54 11.27 2.97
C GLU A 98 -3.52 10.90 1.89
N THR A 99 -3.38 11.75 0.88
CA THR A 99 -2.37 11.55 -0.18
C THR A 99 -0.94 11.57 0.39
N GLN A 100 -0.67 12.46 1.35
CA GLN A 100 0.63 12.50 2.03
C GLN A 100 0.89 11.23 2.85
N LEU A 101 -0.12 10.71 3.58
CA LEU A 101 -0.01 9.50 4.39
C LEU A 101 0.26 8.26 3.53
N VAL A 102 -0.46 8.08 2.43
CA VAL A 102 -0.21 6.96 1.51
C VAL A 102 1.20 7.05 0.91
N LYS A 103 1.63 8.25 0.50
CA LYS A 103 3.00 8.46 0.02
C LYS A 103 4.05 8.13 1.08
N LEU A 104 3.79 8.48 2.35
CA LEU A 104 4.66 8.12 3.47
C LEU A 104 4.74 6.60 3.65
N ALA A 105 3.61 5.88 3.59
CA ALA A 105 3.60 4.42 3.64
C ALA A 105 4.47 3.81 2.53
N MET A 106 4.30 4.25 1.28
CA MET A 106 5.09 3.77 0.16
C MET A 106 6.59 4.05 0.32
N VAL A 107 6.97 5.23 0.83
CA VAL A 107 8.39 5.60 1.01
C VAL A 107 9.03 4.88 2.17
N ARG A 108 8.25 4.54 3.23
CA ARG A 108 8.76 3.93 4.45
C ARG A 108 8.86 2.42 4.36
N TYR A 109 7.88 1.74 3.72
CA TYR A 109 7.76 0.28 3.81
C TYR A 109 8.08 -0.47 2.51
N LEU A 110 8.00 0.17 1.33
CA LEU A 110 8.25 -0.52 0.06
C LEU A 110 9.73 -0.63 -0.36
N PRO A 111 10.62 0.36 -0.11
CA PRO A 111 11.98 0.27 -0.63
C PRO A 111 12.83 -0.78 0.08
N ASP A 112 13.77 -1.35 -0.67
CA ASP A 112 14.83 -2.21 -0.16
C ASP A 112 16.18 -1.71 -0.71
N PRO A 113 17.12 -1.32 0.15
CA PRO A 113 17.01 -1.21 1.60
C PRO A 113 16.04 -0.08 2.05
N ILE A 114 15.52 -0.23 3.27
CA ILE A 114 14.64 0.79 3.87
C ILE A 114 15.43 2.11 4.02
N PRO A 115 14.94 3.24 3.48
CA PRO A 115 15.62 4.52 3.55
C PRO A 115 15.70 5.03 5.00
N THR A 116 16.75 5.80 5.30
CA THR A 116 16.85 6.50 6.60
C THR A 116 15.71 7.50 6.78
N VAL A 117 15.39 7.86 8.04
CA VAL A 117 14.36 8.87 8.35
C VAL A 117 14.58 10.16 7.57
N ALA A 118 15.84 10.64 7.49
CA ALA A 118 16.18 11.84 6.75
C ALA A 118 15.87 11.72 5.24
N GLN A 119 16.12 10.56 4.65
CA GLN A 119 15.79 10.28 3.25
C GLN A 119 14.28 10.19 3.03
N GLN A 120 13.57 9.54 3.94
CA GLN A 120 12.11 9.46 3.92
C GLN A 120 11.49 10.85 3.99
N MET A 121 11.92 11.69 4.94
CA MET A 121 11.47 13.07 5.10
C MET A 121 11.65 13.90 3.81
N ARG A 122 12.82 13.78 3.16
CA ARG A 122 13.08 14.46 1.87
C ARG A 122 12.10 14.01 0.78
N ARG A 123 11.85 12.70 0.67
CA ARG A 123 10.94 12.13 -0.36
C ARG A 123 9.48 12.55 -0.16
N VAL A 124 9.02 12.66 1.10
CA VAL A 124 7.67 13.12 1.42
C VAL A 124 7.58 14.64 1.61
N ARG A 125 8.71 15.38 1.52
CA ARG A 125 8.81 16.84 1.68
C ARG A 125 8.40 17.33 3.07
N ILE A 126 8.71 16.57 4.10
CA ILE A 126 8.55 16.97 5.50
C ILE A 126 9.87 17.54 5.99
N ARG A 127 9.84 18.73 6.61
CA ARG A 127 11.04 19.45 7.05
C ARG A 127 11.41 19.17 8.51
N SER A 128 10.43 18.83 9.35
CA SER A 128 10.59 18.63 10.79
C SER A 128 10.45 17.15 11.13
N GLU A 129 11.38 16.63 11.92
CA GLU A 129 11.32 15.25 12.43
C GLU A 129 10.10 15.03 13.32
N ARG A 130 9.74 16.02 14.14
CA ARG A 130 8.49 16.00 14.92
C ARG A 130 7.29 15.80 14.01
N THR A 131 7.14 16.60 12.95
CA THR A 131 6.05 16.46 11.98
C THR A 131 6.08 15.11 11.28
N TYR A 132 7.27 14.56 11.01
CA TYR A 132 7.40 13.23 10.43
C TYR A 132 6.81 12.17 11.36
N HIS A 133 7.17 12.16 12.64
CA HIS A 133 6.63 11.21 13.62
C HIS A 133 5.13 11.39 13.84
N GLU A 134 4.63 12.61 13.87
CA GLU A 134 3.19 12.91 13.90
C GLU A 134 2.47 12.32 12.68
N ARG A 135 3.05 12.43 11.47
CA ARG A 135 2.48 11.83 10.24
C ARG A 135 2.52 10.30 10.26
N VAL A 136 3.57 9.68 10.79
CA VAL A 136 3.62 8.23 10.98
C VAL A 136 2.51 7.78 11.94
N GLN A 137 2.29 8.50 13.04
CA GLN A 137 1.22 8.20 13.97
C GLN A 137 -0.17 8.32 13.30
N GLN A 138 -0.41 9.40 12.57
CA GLN A 138 -1.66 9.61 11.81
C GLN A 138 -1.88 8.52 10.75
N LEU A 139 -0.81 8.08 10.07
CA LEU A 139 -0.89 6.95 9.14
C LEU A 139 -1.39 5.69 9.84
N HIS A 140 -0.82 5.35 11.00
CA HIS A 140 -1.22 4.17 11.75
C HIS A 140 -2.69 4.25 12.21
N GLU A 141 -3.10 5.38 12.73
CA GLU A 141 -4.48 5.61 13.16
C GLU A 141 -5.46 5.49 11.99
N ARG A 142 -5.09 6.03 10.83
CA ARG A 142 -5.93 6.00 9.63
C ARG A 142 -6.05 4.59 9.06
N VAL A 143 -4.94 3.85 8.97
CA VAL A 143 -4.94 2.44 8.52
C VAL A 143 -5.75 1.58 9.48
N ARG A 144 -5.57 1.73 10.80
CA ARG A 144 -6.35 1.02 11.80
C ARG A 144 -7.85 1.28 11.64
N ALA A 145 -8.26 2.53 11.56
CA ALA A 145 -9.68 2.89 11.40
C ALA A 145 -10.28 2.29 10.13
N GLU A 146 -9.53 2.27 9.03
CA GLU A 146 -10.00 1.69 7.77
C GLU A 146 -10.09 0.16 7.84
N LEU A 147 -9.16 -0.52 8.49
CA LEU A 147 -9.22 -1.96 8.72
C LEU A 147 -10.41 -2.34 9.61
N GLU A 148 -10.67 -1.60 10.68
CA GLU A 148 -11.84 -1.78 11.56
C GLU A 148 -13.14 -1.59 10.79
N ARG A 149 -13.25 -0.55 9.97
CA ARG A 149 -14.42 -0.30 9.11
C ARG A 149 -14.68 -1.45 8.14
N ARG A 150 -13.63 -1.97 7.50
CA ARG A 150 -13.72 -3.09 6.56
C ARG A 150 -14.16 -4.37 7.27
N ALA A 151 -13.61 -4.67 8.44
CA ALA A 151 -14.01 -5.81 9.25
C ALA A 151 -15.50 -5.75 9.66
N GLN A 152 -16.01 -4.57 9.99
CA GLN A 152 -17.44 -4.37 10.29
C GLN A 152 -18.32 -4.66 9.07
N LEU A 153 -17.94 -4.18 7.89
CA LEU A 153 -18.68 -4.42 6.65
C LEU A 153 -18.73 -5.91 6.30
N GLN A 154 -17.62 -6.64 6.46
CA GLN A 154 -17.57 -8.07 6.21
C GLN A 154 -18.48 -8.87 7.17
N ARG A 155 -18.47 -8.51 8.46
CA ARG A 155 -19.40 -9.12 9.46
C ARG A 155 -20.86 -8.89 9.10
N GLY A 156 -21.21 -7.66 8.69
CA GLY A 156 -22.58 -7.33 8.27
C GLY A 156 -23.04 -8.09 7.02
N GLN A 157 -22.14 -8.32 6.07
CA GLN A 157 -22.43 -9.12 4.86
C GLN A 157 -22.60 -10.61 5.19
N SER A 158 -21.76 -11.14 6.08
CA SER A 158 -21.87 -12.55 6.50
C SER A 158 -23.18 -12.81 7.24
N ALA A 159 -23.61 -11.91 8.12
CA ALA A 159 -24.89 -12.02 8.83
C ALA A 159 -26.09 -12.01 7.87
N ARG A 160 -26.06 -11.23 6.80
CA ARG A 160 -27.13 -11.18 5.79
C ARG A 160 -27.22 -12.41 4.89
N ARG A 161 -26.15 -13.21 4.78
CA ARG A 161 -26.14 -14.45 3.97
C ARG A 161 -26.70 -15.65 4.72
N VAL A 162 -26.77 -15.56 6.04
CA VAL A 162 -27.22 -16.62 6.93
C VAL A 162 -28.72 -16.49 7.31
N ALA A 163 -29.27 -15.28 7.14
CA ALA A 163 -30.68 -14.99 7.34
C ALA A 163 -31.51 -15.18 6.06
#